data_55fd0b1df4b098203b21187b4526d698
#
_entry.id   55fd0b1df4b098203b21187b4526d698
#
_cell.length_a   1.000
_cell.length_b   1.000
_cell.length_c   1.000
_cell.angle_alpha   90.00
_cell.angle_beta   90.00
_cell.angle_gamma   90.00
#
_symmetry.space_group_name_H-M   'P 1'
#
loop_
_entity.id
_entity.type
_entity.pdbx_description
1 polymer ?
#
loop_
_entity_poly.entity_id
_entity_poly.type
_entity_poly.pdbx_seq_one_letter_code
_entity_poly.pdbx_strand_id
1 'polypeptide(L)'
;MVITQHILYQELLKSFVNIENLAGKAWEHACIIDFLNKEPLKDCSVHCFHYQQMLECFLKHILETKSELGFYSKSHELNRLLEQVISVTSFRTDKSKYRGDLNGITVCASEYRYNFDINCKAYFEMVAVCDDLLYELIAYEKT
;
A
#
# COMPACT_ATOMS: atom_id res chain seq x y z
N MET A 1 -12.03 -21.30 2.96
CA MET A 1 -11.17 -20.63 2.00
C MET A 1 -9.74 -20.87 2.35
N VAL A 2 -9.00 -21.38 1.42
CA VAL A 2 -7.58 -21.52 1.63
C VAL A 2 -6.93 -20.24 1.15
N ILE A 3 -6.32 -19.57 2.04
CA ILE A 3 -5.50 -18.46 1.68
C ILE A 3 -4.21 -19.04 1.24
N THR A 4 -4.00 -19.03 -0.05
CA THR A 4 -2.91 -19.75 -0.55
C THR A 4 -1.64 -19.08 -0.45
N GLN A 5 -1.44 -17.91 -0.02
CA GLN A 5 -0.33 -17.34 -0.12
C GLN A 5 0.02 -16.43 0.61
N HIS A 6 0.94 -16.40 1.09
CA HIS A 6 1.23 -15.54 1.80
C HIS A 6 2.52 -15.03 1.96
N ILE A 7 2.63 -13.97 1.28
CA ILE A 7 3.62 -12.99 1.45
C ILE A 7 3.38 -12.35 2.76
N LEU A 8 4.38 -12.41 3.58
CA LEU A 8 4.38 -11.57 4.76
C LEU A 8 4.88 -10.20 4.32
N TYR A 9 4.04 -9.20 4.44
CA TYR A 9 4.40 -7.84 4.05
C TYR A 9 5.61 -7.33 4.85
N GLN A 10 5.72 -7.71 6.11
CA GLN A 10 6.90 -7.33 6.91
C GLN A 10 8.19 -7.90 6.35
N GLU A 11 8.15 -9.06 5.67
CA GLU A 11 9.33 -9.60 5.00
C GLU A 11 9.69 -8.80 3.76
N LEU A 12 8.67 -8.35 3.00
CA LEU A 12 8.92 -7.52 1.82
C LEU A 12 9.58 -6.19 2.20
N LEU A 13 9.23 -5.64 3.35
CA LEU A 13 9.69 -4.32 3.77
C LEU A 13 10.73 -4.40 4.90
N LYS A 14 11.33 -5.56 5.13
CA LYS A 14 12.22 -5.76 6.28
C LYS A 14 13.47 -4.86 6.25
N SER A 15 13.91 -4.43 5.10
CA SER A 15 15.05 -3.51 5.02
C SER A 15 14.75 -2.13 5.60
N PHE A 16 13.47 -1.83 5.84
CA PHE A 16 13.06 -0.54 6.39
C PHE A 16 12.71 -0.61 7.88
N VAL A 17 12.97 -1.74 8.54
CA VAL A 17 12.70 -1.89 9.97
C VAL A 17 13.54 -0.89 10.76
N ASN A 18 12.91 -0.26 11.76
CA ASN A 18 13.55 0.74 12.63
C ASN A 18 14.05 2.01 11.93
N ILE A 19 13.61 2.27 10.72
CA ILE A 19 13.94 3.51 10.03
C ILE A 19 12.90 4.56 10.38
N GLU A 20 13.33 5.70 10.91
CA GLU A 20 12.43 6.78 11.31
C GLU A 20 12.07 7.64 10.11
N ASN A 21 11.31 7.07 9.19
CA ASN A 21 10.84 7.80 8.02
C ASN A 21 9.59 7.14 7.47
N LEU A 22 9.15 7.57 6.30
CA LEU A 22 7.95 7.04 5.65
C LEU A 22 8.06 5.54 5.34
N ALA A 23 9.24 5.07 4.95
CA ALA A 23 9.42 3.65 4.68
C ALA A 23 9.31 2.82 5.96
N GLY A 24 9.82 3.34 7.08
CA GLY A 24 9.65 2.70 8.37
C GLY A 24 8.19 2.63 8.80
N LYS A 25 7.42 3.68 8.52
CA LYS A 25 5.98 3.66 8.78
C LYS A 25 5.26 2.64 7.90
N ALA A 26 5.68 2.50 6.64
CA ALA A 26 5.13 1.46 5.77
C ALA A 26 5.39 0.07 6.36
N TRP A 27 6.59 -0.17 6.89
CA TRP A 27 6.91 -1.43 7.55
C TRP A 27 6.04 -1.67 8.78
N GLU A 28 5.79 -0.63 9.59
CA GLU A 28 4.92 -0.76 10.76
C GLU A 28 3.50 -1.19 10.36
N HIS A 29 2.95 -0.58 9.32
CA HIS A 29 1.63 -0.98 8.82
C HIS A 29 1.66 -2.40 8.24
N ALA A 30 2.76 -2.80 7.59
CA ALA A 30 2.92 -4.16 7.09
C ALA A 30 2.86 -5.18 8.23
N CYS A 31 3.49 -4.90 9.35
CA CYS A 31 3.43 -5.78 10.53
C CYS A 31 2.00 -5.93 11.05
N ILE A 32 1.25 -4.83 11.07
CA ILE A 32 -0.15 -4.87 11.53
C ILE A 32 -1.00 -5.70 10.58
N ILE A 33 -0.84 -5.55 9.28
CA ILE A 33 -1.57 -6.34 8.29
C ILE A 33 -1.27 -7.83 8.48
N ASP A 34 -0.01 -8.19 8.61
CA ASP A 34 0.38 -9.60 8.80
C ASP A 34 -0.23 -10.17 10.07
N PHE A 35 -0.28 -9.38 11.14
CA PHE A 35 -0.91 -9.78 12.39
C PHE A 35 -2.41 -10.02 12.19
N LEU A 36 -3.10 -9.09 11.54
CA LEU A 36 -4.53 -9.19 11.27
C LEU A 36 -4.87 -10.38 10.36
N ASN A 37 -3.99 -10.69 9.42
CA ASN A 37 -4.22 -11.78 8.46
C ASN A 37 -4.11 -13.17 9.08
N LYS A 38 -3.61 -13.28 10.30
CA LYS A 38 -3.54 -14.59 10.98
C LYS A 38 -4.92 -15.13 11.30
N GLU A 39 -5.87 -14.26 11.54
CA GLU A 39 -7.24 -14.67 11.85
C GLU A 39 -8.19 -13.91 10.93
N PRO A 40 -8.65 -14.56 9.85
CA PRO A 40 -9.56 -13.90 8.91
C PRO A 40 -10.86 -13.53 9.60
N LEU A 41 -11.23 -12.27 9.49
CA LEU A 41 -12.48 -11.75 10.02
C LEU A 41 -13.46 -11.55 8.87
N LYS A 42 -14.75 -11.42 9.19
CA LYS A 42 -15.75 -11.13 8.17
C LYS A 42 -15.60 -9.72 7.62
N ASP A 43 -15.15 -8.81 8.47
CA ASP A 43 -14.94 -7.41 8.12
C ASP A 43 -13.45 -7.15 8.04
N CYS A 44 -13.00 -6.68 6.89
CA CYS A 44 -11.61 -6.36 6.64
C CYS A 44 -11.38 -4.85 6.50
N SER A 45 -12.22 -4.01 7.09
CA SER A 45 -12.04 -2.56 7.01
C SER A 45 -10.75 -2.09 7.67
N VAL A 46 -10.37 -2.69 8.82
CA VAL A 46 -9.10 -2.38 9.49
C VAL A 46 -7.92 -2.80 8.63
N HIS A 47 -7.99 -3.99 8.03
CA HIS A 47 -6.96 -4.47 7.10
C HIS A 47 -6.79 -3.46 5.95
N CYS A 48 -7.91 -3.04 5.37
CA CYS A 48 -7.89 -2.12 4.24
C CYS A 48 -7.27 -0.78 4.61
N PHE A 49 -7.59 -0.26 5.80
CA PHE A 49 -7.00 0.97 6.30
C PHE A 49 -5.47 0.87 6.37
N HIS A 50 -4.95 -0.19 6.98
CA HIS A 50 -3.51 -0.35 7.13
C HIS A 50 -2.82 -0.64 5.80
N TYR A 51 -3.49 -1.34 4.89
CA TYR A 51 -2.95 -1.57 3.55
C TYR A 51 -2.82 -0.27 2.79
N GLN A 52 -3.84 0.58 2.84
CA GLN A 52 -3.80 1.90 2.23
C GLN A 52 -2.67 2.73 2.80
N GLN A 53 -2.52 2.73 4.13
CA GLN A 53 -1.46 3.48 4.79
C GLN A 53 -0.06 2.97 4.42
N MET A 54 0.09 1.65 4.28
CA MET A 54 1.35 1.06 3.84
C MET A 54 1.74 1.55 2.45
N LEU A 55 0.81 1.50 1.50
CA LEU A 55 1.06 1.97 0.13
C LEU A 55 1.28 3.48 0.09
N GLU A 56 0.47 4.24 0.82
CA GLU A 56 0.61 5.69 0.87
C GLU A 56 1.99 6.09 1.38
N CYS A 57 2.41 5.51 2.49
CA CYS A 57 3.71 5.82 3.07
C CYS A 57 4.85 5.42 2.14
N PHE A 58 4.72 4.28 1.45
CA PHE A 58 5.78 3.82 0.55
C PHE A 58 5.87 4.69 -0.70
N LEU A 59 4.73 5.06 -1.29
CA LEU A 59 4.72 5.98 -2.44
C LEU A 59 5.32 7.33 -2.07
N LYS A 60 4.99 7.86 -0.89
CA LYS A 60 5.57 9.11 -0.41
C LYS A 60 7.05 8.99 -0.14
N HIS A 61 7.51 7.83 0.34
CA HIS A 61 8.94 7.56 0.52
C HIS A 61 9.67 7.65 -0.83
N ILE A 62 9.11 7.06 -1.88
CA ILE A 62 9.72 7.13 -3.21
C ILE A 62 9.76 8.56 -3.72
N LEU A 63 8.68 9.33 -3.52
CA LEU A 63 8.67 10.74 -3.90
C LEU A 63 9.76 11.53 -3.17
N GLU A 64 9.95 11.26 -1.88
CA GLU A 64 10.94 11.98 -1.09
C GLU A 64 12.36 11.59 -1.46
N THR A 65 12.63 10.33 -1.77
CA THR A 65 14.00 9.84 -1.98
C THR A 65 14.42 9.77 -3.43
N LYS A 66 13.48 9.63 -4.36
CA LYS A 66 13.80 9.44 -5.78
C LYS A 66 13.46 10.62 -6.67
N SER A 67 12.71 11.61 -6.17
CA SER A 67 12.47 12.82 -6.96
C SER A 67 13.56 13.83 -6.68
N GLU A 68 13.85 14.67 -7.69
CA GLU A 68 14.86 15.74 -7.53
C GLU A 68 14.44 16.79 -6.51
N LEU A 69 13.14 16.95 -6.32
CA LEU A 69 12.61 17.98 -5.43
C LEU A 69 12.58 17.54 -3.98
N GLY A 70 12.67 16.24 -3.71
CA GLY A 70 12.74 15.69 -2.35
C GLY A 70 11.51 15.96 -1.49
N PHE A 71 10.34 16.13 -2.09
CA PHE A 71 9.10 16.35 -1.35
C PHE A 71 7.99 15.46 -1.88
N TYR A 72 6.91 15.36 -1.10
CA TYR A 72 5.74 14.60 -1.51
C TYR A 72 4.47 15.41 -1.27
N SER A 73 3.41 15.03 -2.00
CA SER A 73 2.10 15.61 -1.84
C SER A 73 1.48 15.24 -0.50
N LYS A 74 0.60 16.09 -0.01
CA LYS A 74 -0.21 15.79 1.18
C LYS A 74 -1.42 14.94 0.85
N SER A 75 -1.58 14.51 -0.40
CA SER A 75 -2.70 13.67 -0.81
C SER A 75 -2.70 12.32 -0.10
N HIS A 76 -3.88 11.79 0.13
CA HIS A 76 -4.09 10.44 0.64
C HIS A 76 -4.64 9.52 -0.46
N GLU A 77 -4.83 10.05 -1.68
CA GLU A 77 -5.33 9.26 -2.80
C GLU A 77 -4.20 8.50 -3.47
N LEU A 78 -4.28 7.17 -3.45
CA LEU A 78 -3.21 6.33 -3.98
C LEU A 78 -2.97 6.55 -5.47
N ASN A 79 -4.04 6.73 -6.26
CA ASN A 79 -3.88 6.99 -7.69
C ASN A 79 -3.13 8.29 -7.96
N ARG A 80 -3.44 9.32 -7.18
CA ARG A 80 -2.76 10.61 -7.32
C ARG A 80 -1.28 10.50 -6.96
N LEU A 81 -0.97 9.77 -5.89
CA LEU A 81 0.41 9.55 -5.47
C LEU A 81 1.18 8.75 -6.52
N LEU A 82 0.55 7.73 -7.11
CA LEU A 82 1.19 6.96 -8.17
C LEU A 82 1.47 7.83 -9.39
N GLU A 83 0.52 8.68 -9.79
CA GLU A 83 0.73 9.60 -10.91
C GLU A 83 1.88 10.56 -10.63
N GLN A 84 2.00 11.05 -9.40
CA GLN A 84 3.13 11.91 -9.04
C GLN A 84 4.46 11.16 -9.12
N VAL A 85 4.51 9.92 -8.62
CA VAL A 85 5.73 9.10 -8.72
C VAL A 85 6.15 8.98 -10.19
N ILE A 86 5.20 8.65 -11.07
CA ILE A 86 5.48 8.48 -12.49
C ILE A 86 5.96 9.78 -13.13
N SER A 87 5.40 10.92 -12.71
CA SER A 87 5.74 12.20 -13.34
C SER A 87 7.05 12.79 -12.87
N VAL A 88 7.51 12.50 -11.65
CA VAL A 88 8.71 13.14 -11.10
C VAL A 88 9.86 12.17 -10.84
N THR A 89 9.71 10.90 -11.16
CA THR A 89 10.79 9.91 -11.06
C THR A 89 10.88 9.12 -12.36
N SER A 90 11.79 8.17 -12.43
CA SER A 90 11.92 7.29 -13.60
C SER A 90 11.05 6.04 -13.51
N PHE A 91 10.25 5.92 -12.45
CA PHE A 91 9.37 4.76 -12.30
C PHE A 91 8.31 4.74 -13.41
N ARG A 92 8.10 3.57 -14.00
CA ARG A 92 7.07 3.38 -15.03
C ARG A 92 6.29 2.10 -14.73
N THR A 93 4.98 2.19 -14.93
CA THR A 93 4.08 1.05 -14.76
C THR A 93 2.82 1.28 -15.58
N ASP A 94 2.03 0.22 -15.74
CA ASP A 94 0.72 0.32 -16.38
C ASP A 94 -0.31 0.80 -15.35
N LYS A 95 -0.54 2.12 -15.31
CA LYS A 95 -1.49 2.74 -14.36
C LYS A 95 -2.88 2.15 -14.47
N SER A 96 -3.31 1.82 -15.69
CA SER A 96 -4.67 1.35 -15.90
C SER A 96 -4.95 0.01 -15.23
N LYS A 97 -3.92 -0.80 -15.04
CA LYS A 97 -4.03 -2.09 -14.35
C LYS A 97 -4.43 -1.90 -12.87
N TYR A 98 -3.97 -0.82 -12.25
CA TYR A 98 -4.12 -0.62 -10.82
C TYR A 98 -5.21 0.37 -10.43
N ARG A 99 -5.67 1.19 -11.37
CA ARG A 99 -6.53 2.34 -11.07
C ARG A 99 -7.77 1.98 -10.25
N GLY A 100 -8.51 0.96 -10.67
CA GLY A 100 -9.75 0.60 -10.00
C GLY A 100 -9.53 0.10 -8.57
N ASP A 101 -8.55 -0.76 -8.40
CA ASP A 101 -8.29 -1.36 -7.08
C ASP A 101 -7.63 -0.38 -6.12
N LEU A 102 -6.76 0.50 -6.62
CA LEU A 102 -6.19 1.57 -5.79
C LEU A 102 -7.30 2.53 -5.32
N ASN A 103 -8.24 2.84 -6.19
CA ASN A 103 -9.36 3.67 -5.79
C ASN A 103 -10.24 2.96 -4.75
N GLY A 104 -10.49 1.66 -4.94
CA GLY A 104 -11.24 0.85 -3.99
C GLY A 104 -10.60 0.85 -2.60
N ILE A 105 -9.29 0.66 -2.54
CA ILE A 105 -8.53 0.68 -1.29
C ILE A 105 -8.61 2.09 -0.65
N THR A 106 -8.45 3.14 -1.43
CA THR A 106 -8.52 4.51 -0.92
C THR A 106 -9.90 4.82 -0.32
N VAL A 107 -10.96 4.44 -1.02
CA VAL A 107 -12.33 4.68 -0.55
C VAL A 107 -12.60 3.89 0.73
N CYS A 108 -12.24 2.61 0.77
CA CYS A 108 -12.46 1.79 1.95
C CYS A 108 -11.71 2.33 3.17
N ALA A 109 -10.49 2.81 2.98
CA ALA A 109 -9.71 3.38 4.06
C ALA A 109 -10.35 4.65 4.61
N SER A 110 -10.92 5.51 3.75
CA SER A 110 -11.57 6.73 4.19
C SER A 110 -12.90 6.44 4.89
N GLU A 111 -13.62 5.42 4.44
CA GLU A 111 -14.91 5.05 5.02
C GLU A 111 -14.78 4.30 6.35
N TYR A 112 -13.62 3.76 6.66
CA TYR A 112 -13.37 3.02 7.90
C TYR A 112 -13.86 3.78 9.13
N ARG A 113 -13.72 5.11 9.13
CA ARG A 113 -14.10 5.96 10.27
C ARG A 113 -15.61 6.02 10.49
N TYR A 114 -16.39 5.58 9.53
CA TYR A 114 -17.85 5.70 9.55
C TYR A 114 -18.54 4.34 9.63
N ASN A 115 -17.86 3.36 10.20
CA ASN A 115 -18.39 2.00 10.36
C ASN A 115 -18.72 1.33 9.02
N PHE A 116 -17.92 1.63 8.01
CA PHE A 116 -18.06 0.97 6.71
C PHE A 116 -17.48 -0.43 6.82
N ASP A 117 -18.30 -1.43 6.53
CA ASP A 117 -17.85 -2.82 6.57
C ASP A 117 -17.41 -3.25 5.18
N ILE A 118 -16.20 -3.80 5.08
CA ILE A 118 -15.74 -4.34 3.81
C ILE A 118 -15.57 -5.84 3.95
N ASN A 119 -16.17 -6.56 3.01
CA ASN A 119 -16.08 -8.01 2.95
C ASN A 119 -14.62 -8.42 2.69
N CYS A 120 -14.11 -9.38 3.45
CA CYS A 120 -12.72 -9.80 3.33
C CYS A 120 -12.40 -10.38 1.95
N LYS A 121 -13.34 -11.04 1.29
CA LYS A 121 -13.11 -11.52 -0.07
C LYS A 121 -12.83 -10.36 -1.02
N ALA A 122 -13.64 -9.30 -0.94
CA ALA A 122 -13.42 -8.12 -1.77
C ALA A 122 -12.08 -7.46 -1.45
N TYR A 123 -11.72 -7.37 -0.18
CA TYR A 123 -10.42 -6.84 0.23
C TYR A 123 -9.28 -7.65 -0.38
N PHE A 124 -9.31 -8.98 -0.25
CA PHE A 124 -8.23 -9.82 -0.77
C PHE A 124 -8.15 -9.78 -2.30
N GLU A 125 -9.27 -9.59 -3.00
CA GLU A 125 -9.26 -9.41 -4.45
C GLU A 125 -8.55 -8.11 -4.85
N MET A 126 -8.82 -7.01 -4.12
CA MET A 126 -8.17 -5.74 -4.39
C MET A 126 -6.67 -5.80 -4.11
N VAL A 127 -6.27 -6.36 -2.97
CA VAL A 127 -4.84 -6.40 -2.63
C VAL A 127 -4.07 -7.37 -3.51
N ALA A 128 -4.70 -8.41 -4.04
CA ALA A 128 -4.00 -9.31 -4.98
C ALA A 128 -3.48 -8.54 -6.19
N VAL A 129 -4.24 -7.57 -6.68
CA VAL A 129 -3.81 -6.71 -7.79
C VAL A 129 -2.78 -5.69 -7.30
N CYS A 130 -3.07 -5.01 -6.19
CA CYS A 130 -2.20 -3.96 -5.69
C CYS A 130 -0.85 -4.47 -5.20
N ASP A 131 -0.76 -5.74 -4.81
CA ASP A 131 0.51 -6.35 -4.43
C ASP A 131 1.50 -6.36 -5.60
N ASP A 132 1.02 -6.52 -6.83
CA ASP A 132 1.89 -6.44 -8.01
C ASP A 132 2.55 -5.06 -8.10
N LEU A 133 1.78 -4.01 -7.81
CA LEU A 133 2.34 -2.66 -7.77
C LEU A 133 3.36 -2.51 -6.65
N LEU A 134 3.06 -3.05 -5.48
CA LEU A 134 3.98 -3.00 -4.35
C LEU A 134 5.32 -3.65 -4.70
N TYR A 135 5.29 -4.80 -5.37
CA TYR A 135 6.51 -5.45 -5.84
C TYR A 135 7.29 -4.57 -6.82
N GLU A 136 6.59 -3.93 -7.77
CA GLU A 136 7.25 -3.02 -8.71
C GLU A 136 7.91 -1.85 -8.00
N LEU A 137 7.21 -1.28 -7.01
CA LEU A 137 7.72 -0.13 -6.24
C LEU A 137 8.94 -0.52 -5.40
N ILE A 138 8.90 -1.69 -4.77
CA ILE A 138 10.04 -2.18 -3.97
C ILE A 138 11.25 -2.40 -4.87
N ALA A 139 11.04 -3.00 -6.04
CA ALA A 139 12.13 -3.22 -6.99
C ALA A 139 12.73 -1.90 -7.44
N TYR A 140 11.89 -0.91 -7.72
CA TYR A 140 12.35 0.42 -8.12
C TYR A 140 13.13 1.12 -7.00
N GLU A 141 12.65 1.01 -5.77
CA GLU A 141 13.31 1.65 -4.63
C GLU A 141 14.76 1.18 -4.47
N LYS A 142 15.01 -0.08 -4.81
CA LYS A 142 16.35 -0.66 -4.69
C LYS A 142 17.31 -0.23 -5.80
N THR A 143 16.83 0.43 -6.84
CA THR A 143 17.72 0.96 -7.88
C THR A 143 18.30 2.30 -7.42
#